data_d4d77e399064f1dc07d5e9ab52a83652
#
_entry.id   d4d77e399064f1dc07d5e9ab52a83652
#
_cell.length_a   1.000
_cell.length_b   1.000
_cell.length_c   1.000
_cell.angle_alpha   90.00
_cell.angle_beta   90.00
_cell.angle_gamma   90.00
#
_symmetry.space_group_name_H-M   'P 1'
#
loop_
_entity.id
_entity.type
_entity.pdbx_description
1 polymer ?
#
loop_
_entity_poly.entity_id
_entity_poly.type
_entity_poly.pdbx_seq_one_letter_code
_entity_poly.pdbx_strand_id
1 'polypeptide(L)'
;SGKTTLTKAVKCLLDIDGYSSQIIDGDKKRATDKKKLSFDKKDIIQNNLSIANHCNEERGSYDLTMVSVISPYEQTRSHIREILSPNYSLVYMESSIAVLKKRDVKGLYEKADRGEIKNLIGYSSDSPYEIPVNPDYMINTDKPSSLESNIKNLYKFILRQF
;
A
#
# COMPACT_ATOMS: atom_id res chain seq x y z
N SER A 1 3.06 3.31 -8.42
CA SER A 1 2.41 4.35 -7.58
C SER A 1 3.38 5.02 -6.58
N GLY A 2 4.57 4.46 -6.31
CA GLY A 2 5.56 5.08 -5.40
C GLY A 2 5.38 4.79 -3.90
N LYS A 3 4.52 3.85 -3.51
CA LYS A 3 4.27 3.48 -2.09
C LYS A 3 5.57 3.25 -1.31
N THR A 4 6.40 2.32 -1.76
CA THR A 4 7.64 1.94 -1.08
C THR A 4 8.64 3.12 -0.97
N THR A 5 8.70 3.99 -1.97
CA THR A 5 9.55 5.20 -1.93
C THR A 5 9.07 6.16 -0.84
N LEU A 6 7.76 6.38 -0.79
CA LEU A 6 7.15 7.31 0.17
C LEU A 6 7.29 6.80 1.61
N THR A 7 6.99 5.51 1.87
CA THR A 7 7.11 4.94 3.22
C THR A 7 8.55 4.93 3.73
N LYS A 8 9.54 4.66 2.87
CA LYS A 8 10.96 4.72 3.25
C LYS A 8 11.38 6.14 3.64
N ALA A 9 10.97 7.15 2.87
CA ALA A 9 11.31 8.53 3.17
C ALA A 9 10.64 9.01 4.47
N VAL A 10 9.38 8.68 4.69
CA VAL A 10 8.68 9.00 5.95
C VAL A 10 9.31 8.29 7.13
N LYS A 11 9.72 7.01 6.97
CA LYS A 11 10.45 6.30 8.02
C LYS A 11 11.72 7.03 8.44
N CYS A 12 12.52 7.53 7.50
CA CYS A 12 13.72 8.31 7.83
C CYS A 12 13.40 9.54 8.70
N LEU A 13 12.29 10.24 8.42
CA LEU A 13 11.89 11.39 9.23
C LEU A 13 11.45 10.98 10.64
N LEU A 14 10.69 9.88 10.76
CA LEU A 14 10.28 9.33 12.05
C LEU A 14 11.49 8.89 12.89
N ASP A 15 12.46 8.21 12.26
CA ASP A 15 13.69 7.76 12.94
C ASP A 15 14.52 8.97 13.44
N ILE A 16 14.58 10.08 12.67
CA ILE A 16 15.27 11.31 13.09
C ILE A 16 14.59 11.93 14.31
N ASP A 17 13.26 11.90 14.35
CA ASP A 17 12.47 12.47 15.47
C ASP A 17 12.32 11.48 16.65
N GLY A 18 13.00 10.31 16.59
CA GLY A 18 13.09 9.34 17.69
C GLY A 18 11.94 8.35 17.78
N TYR A 19 11.04 8.29 16.80
CA TYR A 19 9.97 7.30 16.76
C TYR A 19 10.49 5.95 16.26
N SER A 20 10.10 4.88 16.93
CA SER A 20 10.32 3.51 16.44
C SER A 20 9.32 3.17 15.35
N SER A 21 9.78 2.83 14.14
CA SER A 21 8.87 2.50 13.05
C SER A 21 9.34 1.33 12.21
N GLN A 22 8.39 0.53 11.69
CA GLN A 22 8.66 -0.54 10.74
C GLN A 22 7.91 -0.35 9.42
N ILE A 23 8.44 -0.97 8.35
CA ILE A 23 7.79 -1.06 7.05
C ILE A 23 7.56 -2.52 6.69
N ILE A 24 6.30 -2.86 6.40
CA ILE A 24 5.94 -4.14 5.79
C ILE A 24 5.64 -3.91 4.31
N ASP A 25 6.44 -4.51 3.43
CA ASP A 25 6.22 -4.47 1.98
C ASP A 25 5.46 -5.73 1.55
N GLY A 26 4.24 -5.56 1.04
CA GLY A 26 3.37 -6.67 0.65
C GLY A 26 3.92 -7.54 -0.48
N ASP A 27 4.74 -6.97 -1.37
CA ASP A 27 5.39 -7.75 -2.43
C ASP A 27 6.49 -8.65 -1.85
N LYS A 28 7.27 -8.14 -0.89
CA LYS A 28 8.28 -8.92 -0.17
C LYS A 28 7.64 -10.00 0.68
N LYS A 29 6.58 -9.67 1.43
CA LYS A 29 5.84 -10.65 2.26
C LYS A 29 5.33 -11.80 1.41
N ARG A 30 4.74 -11.52 0.25
CA ARG A 30 4.28 -12.53 -0.71
C ARG A 30 5.41 -13.42 -1.23
N ALA A 31 6.57 -12.84 -1.52
CA ALA A 31 7.73 -13.59 -2.03
C ALA A 31 8.33 -14.55 -0.98
N THR A 32 8.17 -14.24 0.31
CA THR A 32 8.70 -15.06 1.42
C THR A 32 7.66 -16.02 2.01
N ASP A 33 6.40 -15.93 1.59
CA ASP A 33 5.35 -16.84 2.04
C ASP A 33 5.63 -18.26 1.55
N LYS A 34 5.51 -19.25 2.46
CA LYS A 34 5.70 -20.67 2.16
C LYS A 34 4.71 -21.17 1.09
N LYS A 35 3.50 -20.60 1.05
CA LYS A 35 2.57 -20.76 -0.06
C LYS A 35 2.91 -19.69 -1.10
N LYS A 36 3.37 -20.10 -2.27
CA LYS A 36 3.54 -19.20 -3.42
C LYS A 36 2.17 -18.62 -3.82
N LEU A 37 1.77 -17.51 -3.18
CA LEU A 37 0.52 -16.83 -3.46
C LEU A 37 0.56 -16.24 -4.88
N SER A 38 -0.46 -16.53 -5.65
CA SER A 38 -0.68 -16.00 -6.98
C SER A 38 -1.19 -14.53 -6.93
N PHE A 39 -1.53 -13.97 -8.08
CA PHE A 39 -2.22 -12.68 -8.17
C PHE A 39 -3.74 -12.82 -8.30
N ASP A 40 -4.29 -13.99 -7.97
CA ASP A 40 -5.73 -14.20 -7.95
C ASP A 40 -6.39 -13.46 -6.79
N LYS A 41 -7.67 -13.13 -6.95
CA LYS A 41 -8.45 -12.39 -5.96
C LYS A 41 -8.33 -13.00 -4.57
N LYS A 42 -8.46 -14.33 -4.47
CA LYS A 42 -8.39 -15.06 -3.18
C LYS A 42 -7.03 -14.89 -2.50
N ASP A 43 -5.95 -15.03 -3.26
CA ASP A 43 -4.58 -14.94 -2.74
C ASP A 43 -4.22 -13.51 -2.34
N ILE A 44 -4.71 -12.51 -3.09
CA ILE A 44 -4.55 -11.09 -2.73
C ILE A 44 -5.25 -10.80 -1.40
N ILE A 45 -6.50 -11.26 -1.23
CA ILE A 45 -7.26 -11.09 0.01
C ILE A 45 -6.53 -11.77 1.17
N GLN A 46 -6.12 -13.03 0.99
CA GLN A 46 -5.39 -13.78 2.00
C GLN A 46 -4.09 -13.10 2.42
N ASN A 47 -3.29 -12.61 1.46
CA ASN A 47 -2.06 -11.87 1.75
C ASN A 47 -2.33 -10.62 2.59
N ASN A 48 -3.34 -9.84 2.21
CA ASN A 48 -3.68 -8.60 2.91
C ASN A 48 -4.17 -8.86 4.35
N LEU A 49 -5.02 -9.87 4.55
CA LEU A 49 -5.50 -10.26 5.88
C LEU A 49 -4.38 -10.87 6.74
N SER A 50 -3.49 -11.67 6.16
CA SER A 50 -2.30 -12.19 6.86
C SER A 50 -1.40 -11.08 7.36
N ILE A 51 -1.20 -10.01 6.56
CA ILE A 51 -0.44 -8.83 6.96
C ILE A 51 -1.16 -8.10 8.11
N ALA A 52 -2.47 -7.93 8.03
CA ALA A 52 -3.25 -7.26 9.08
C ALA A 52 -3.17 -8.02 10.41
N ASN A 53 -3.31 -9.34 10.39
CA ASN A 53 -3.18 -10.17 11.58
C ASN A 53 -1.77 -10.06 12.19
N HIS A 54 -0.73 -10.12 11.36
CA HIS A 54 0.64 -9.92 11.81
C HIS A 54 0.85 -8.53 12.46
N CYS A 55 0.32 -7.46 11.87
CA CYS A 55 0.36 -6.12 12.48
C CYS A 55 -0.38 -6.09 13.82
N ASN A 56 -1.49 -6.81 13.94
CA ASN A 56 -2.25 -6.89 15.19
C ASN A 56 -1.51 -7.67 16.29
N GLU A 57 -0.82 -8.75 15.92
CA GLU A 57 0.01 -9.55 16.83
C GLU A 57 1.23 -8.76 17.35
N GLU A 58 1.82 -7.91 16.49
CA GLU A 58 2.96 -7.06 16.85
C GLU A 58 2.57 -5.68 17.40
N ARG A 59 1.32 -5.50 17.78
CA ARG A 59 0.81 -4.24 18.34
C ARG A 59 1.62 -3.84 19.58
N GLY A 60 2.11 -2.59 19.59
CA GLY A 60 2.95 -2.07 20.67
C GLY A 60 4.46 -2.37 20.55
N SER A 61 4.88 -3.15 19.56
CA SER A 61 6.32 -3.35 19.31
C SER A 61 7.01 -2.15 18.68
N TYR A 62 6.22 -1.30 17.98
CA TYR A 62 6.66 -0.07 17.33
C TYR A 62 5.63 1.03 17.55
N ASP A 63 6.07 2.28 17.54
CA ASP A 63 5.18 3.44 17.57
C ASP A 63 4.32 3.50 16.29
N LEU A 64 4.90 3.08 15.14
CA LEU A 64 4.19 3.02 13.86
C LEU A 64 4.60 1.83 13.01
N THR A 65 3.62 1.13 12.45
CA THR A 65 3.83 0.16 11.37
C THR A 65 3.23 0.68 10.06
N MET A 66 4.06 0.90 9.05
CA MET A 66 3.63 1.30 7.70
C MET A 66 3.57 0.09 6.78
N VAL A 67 2.40 -0.15 6.18
CA VAL A 67 2.20 -1.26 5.24
C VAL A 67 2.10 -0.74 3.81
N SER A 68 3.04 -1.15 2.95
CA SER A 68 3.04 -0.87 1.51
C SER A 68 2.48 -2.05 0.74
N VAL A 69 1.18 -2.05 0.46
CA VAL A 69 0.51 -3.16 -0.23
C VAL A 69 -0.50 -2.65 -1.24
N ILE A 70 -0.80 -3.43 -2.28
CA ILE A 70 -2.00 -3.22 -3.07
C ILE A 70 -3.18 -3.86 -2.35
N SER A 71 -4.22 -3.07 -2.06
CA SER A 71 -5.44 -3.52 -1.41
C SER A 71 -6.65 -3.11 -2.26
N PRO A 72 -6.97 -3.93 -3.29
CA PRO A 72 -7.88 -3.50 -4.36
C PRO A 72 -9.37 -3.62 -4.00
N TYR A 73 -9.73 -4.32 -2.92
CA TYR A 73 -11.12 -4.66 -2.60
C TYR A 73 -11.60 -3.96 -1.34
N GLU A 74 -12.75 -3.26 -1.42
CA GLU A 74 -13.31 -2.48 -0.31
C GLU A 74 -13.68 -3.37 0.88
N GLN A 75 -14.30 -4.51 0.62
CA GLN A 75 -14.63 -5.46 1.69
C GLN A 75 -13.40 -5.92 2.49
N THR A 76 -12.26 -6.13 1.79
CA THR A 76 -11.00 -6.50 2.47
C THR A 76 -10.47 -5.35 3.30
N ARG A 77 -10.51 -4.12 2.80
CA ARG A 77 -10.10 -2.92 3.55
C ARG A 77 -10.95 -2.70 4.80
N SER A 78 -12.27 -2.88 4.68
CA SER A 78 -13.19 -2.80 5.82
C SER A 78 -12.84 -3.83 6.91
N HIS A 79 -12.59 -5.08 6.52
CA HIS A 79 -12.19 -6.13 7.46
C HIS A 79 -10.82 -5.85 8.11
N ILE A 80 -9.85 -5.33 7.34
CA ILE A 80 -8.55 -4.89 7.89
C ILE A 80 -8.77 -3.77 8.93
N ARG A 81 -9.63 -2.81 8.63
CA ARG A 81 -9.98 -1.74 9.57
C ARG A 81 -10.59 -2.29 10.87
N GLU A 82 -11.46 -3.28 10.80
CA GLU A 82 -12.02 -3.95 11.98
C GLU A 82 -10.94 -4.63 12.83
N ILE A 83 -10.01 -5.38 12.19
CA ILE A 83 -8.90 -6.05 12.89
C ILE A 83 -7.98 -5.06 13.58
N LEU A 84 -7.69 -3.92 12.94
CA LEU A 84 -6.67 -2.96 13.38
C LEU A 84 -7.21 -1.76 14.17
N SER A 85 -8.53 -1.59 14.29
CA SER A 85 -9.12 -0.50 15.07
C SER A 85 -8.68 -0.55 16.54
N PRO A 86 -8.62 0.61 17.23
CA PRO A 86 -8.87 1.97 16.72
C PRO A 86 -7.68 2.60 15.97
N ASN A 87 -6.49 2.03 16.05
CA ASN A 87 -5.23 2.62 15.59
C ASN A 87 -4.91 2.23 14.15
N TYR A 88 -5.78 2.56 13.20
CA TYR A 88 -5.63 2.26 11.79
C TYR A 88 -5.93 3.48 10.93
N SER A 89 -5.07 3.76 9.96
CA SER A 89 -5.29 4.79 8.95
C SER A 89 -5.04 4.25 7.54
N LEU A 90 -5.98 4.46 6.65
CA LEU A 90 -5.89 4.11 5.24
C LEU A 90 -5.39 5.31 4.43
N VAL A 91 -4.19 5.19 3.88
CA VAL A 91 -3.61 6.17 2.95
C VAL A 91 -3.83 5.70 1.52
N TYR A 92 -4.65 6.42 0.75
CA TYR A 92 -4.90 6.13 -0.65
C TYR A 92 -3.96 6.93 -1.55
N MET A 93 -3.18 6.21 -2.35
CA MET A 93 -2.31 6.81 -3.37
C MET A 93 -2.97 6.72 -4.74
N GLU A 94 -3.65 7.78 -5.14
CA GLU A 94 -4.30 7.90 -6.43
C GLU A 94 -3.27 8.10 -7.55
N SER A 95 -3.41 7.33 -8.62
CA SER A 95 -2.61 7.44 -9.85
C SER A 95 -3.45 7.02 -11.04
N SER A 96 -3.42 7.80 -12.11
CA SER A 96 -4.00 7.37 -13.38
C SER A 96 -3.18 6.23 -14.01
N ILE A 97 -3.85 5.39 -14.79
CA ILE A 97 -3.19 4.32 -15.56
C ILE A 97 -2.11 4.89 -16.49
N ALA A 98 -2.35 6.04 -17.11
CA ALA A 98 -1.39 6.71 -17.98
C ALA A 98 -0.07 7.02 -17.26
N VAL A 99 -0.14 7.55 -16.05
CA VAL A 99 1.04 7.85 -15.21
C VAL A 99 1.72 6.55 -14.74
N LEU A 100 0.94 5.55 -14.35
CA LEU A 100 1.48 4.25 -13.93
C LEU A 100 2.22 3.53 -15.08
N LYS A 101 1.65 3.53 -16.29
CA LYS A 101 2.31 2.99 -17.50
C LYS A 101 3.59 3.74 -17.83
N LYS A 102 3.58 5.07 -17.78
CA LYS A 102 4.79 5.88 -18.04
C LYS A 102 5.92 5.59 -17.06
N ARG A 103 5.58 5.29 -15.81
CA ARG A 103 6.58 4.96 -14.76
C ARG A 103 7.05 3.51 -14.84
N ASP A 104 6.19 2.60 -15.09
CA ASP A 104 6.30 1.12 -15.16
C ASP A 104 7.61 0.49 -14.66
N VAL A 105 8.05 0.89 -13.48
CA VAL A 105 9.35 0.52 -12.87
C VAL A 105 9.60 -1.01 -12.84
N LYS A 106 8.52 -1.80 -12.84
CA LYS A 106 8.58 -3.28 -12.78
C LYS A 106 8.28 -3.94 -14.13
N GLY A 107 8.01 -3.17 -15.19
CA GLY A 107 7.62 -3.68 -16.51
C GLY A 107 6.29 -4.46 -16.51
N LEU A 108 5.41 -4.21 -15.52
CA LEU A 108 4.17 -4.98 -15.37
C LEU A 108 3.13 -4.59 -16.43
N TYR A 109 3.04 -3.32 -16.76
CA TYR A 109 2.12 -2.84 -17.80
C TYR A 109 2.57 -3.27 -19.18
N GLU A 110 3.86 -3.21 -19.47
CA GLU A 110 4.44 -3.70 -20.72
C GLU A 110 4.18 -5.20 -20.89
N LYS A 111 4.36 -6.00 -19.83
CA LYS A 111 4.05 -7.43 -19.85
C LYS A 111 2.56 -7.71 -20.05
N ALA A 112 1.69 -6.90 -19.43
CA ALA A 112 0.25 -7.01 -19.62
C ALA A 112 -0.16 -6.67 -21.07
N ASP A 113 0.42 -5.62 -21.66
CA ASP A 113 0.18 -5.24 -23.06
C ASP A 113 0.61 -6.37 -24.05
N ARG A 114 1.65 -7.12 -23.71
CA ARG A 114 2.09 -8.29 -24.48
C ARG A 114 1.30 -9.58 -24.19
N GLY A 115 0.31 -9.51 -23.28
CA GLY A 115 -0.50 -10.67 -22.88
C GLY A 115 0.18 -11.68 -21.95
N GLU A 116 1.38 -11.36 -21.45
CA GLU A 116 2.14 -12.20 -20.51
C GLU A 116 1.52 -12.19 -19.10
N ILE A 117 0.85 -11.08 -18.74
CA ILE A 117 0.10 -10.94 -17.48
C ILE A 117 -1.36 -10.65 -17.81
N LYS A 118 -2.25 -11.57 -17.42
CA LYS A 118 -3.69 -11.46 -17.70
C LYS A 118 -4.48 -10.76 -16.59
N ASN A 119 -3.97 -10.78 -15.35
CA ASN A 119 -4.71 -10.32 -14.15
C ASN A 119 -4.01 -9.13 -13.47
N LEU A 120 -3.61 -8.10 -14.25
CA LEU A 120 -3.01 -6.90 -13.66
C LEU A 120 -4.11 -6.05 -13.03
N ILE A 121 -4.04 -5.88 -11.70
CA ILE A 121 -5.06 -5.17 -10.91
C ILE A 121 -5.20 -3.73 -11.36
N GLY A 122 -6.43 -3.31 -11.59
CA GLY A 122 -6.78 -1.97 -12.04
C GLY A 122 -6.46 -1.68 -13.50
N TYR A 123 -6.00 -2.68 -14.25
CA TYR A 123 -5.71 -2.59 -15.67
C TYR A 123 -6.47 -3.63 -16.51
N SER A 124 -6.47 -4.89 -16.10
CA SER A 124 -7.24 -5.95 -16.75
C SER A 124 -8.72 -5.88 -16.34
N SER A 125 -9.64 -6.11 -17.29
CA SER A 125 -11.09 -6.08 -17.07
C SER A 125 -11.55 -6.97 -15.91
N ASP A 126 -10.91 -8.13 -15.78
CA ASP A 126 -11.26 -9.15 -14.79
C ASP A 126 -10.61 -8.92 -13.42
N SER A 127 -9.82 -7.86 -13.29
CA SER A 127 -9.08 -7.53 -12.07
C SER A 127 -9.26 -6.06 -11.68
N PRO A 128 -10.49 -5.63 -11.34
CA PRO A 128 -10.77 -4.24 -11.01
C PRO A 128 -10.08 -3.81 -9.71
N TYR A 129 -9.76 -2.53 -9.63
CA TYR A 129 -9.36 -1.86 -8.39
C TYR A 129 -10.54 -1.01 -7.91
N GLU A 130 -11.07 -1.36 -6.76
CA GLU A 130 -12.15 -0.60 -6.12
C GLU A 130 -11.55 0.61 -5.40
N ILE A 131 -11.92 1.82 -5.83
CA ILE A 131 -11.48 3.06 -5.18
C ILE A 131 -11.98 3.07 -3.73
N PRO A 132 -11.12 3.37 -2.74
CA PRO A 132 -11.56 3.46 -1.34
C PRO A 132 -12.67 4.47 -1.13
N VAL A 133 -13.72 4.06 -0.42
CA VAL A 133 -14.87 4.94 -0.14
C VAL A 133 -14.50 6.02 0.88
N ASN A 134 -13.77 5.64 1.94
CA ASN A 134 -13.40 6.52 3.04
C ASN A 134 -11.92 6.37 3.41
N PRO A 135 -11.00 6.88 2.59
CA PRO A 135 -9.59 6.93 2.97
C PRO A 135 -9.36 8.02 4.04
N ASP A 136 -8.51 7.73 5.01
CA ASP A 136 -8.17 8.69 6.08
C ASP A 136 -7.22 9.78 5.54
N TYR A 137 -6.46 9.46 4.48
CA TYR A 137 -5.61 10.40 3.77
C TYR A 137 -5.47 10.05 2.29
N MET A 138 -5.43 11.07 1.41
CA MET A 138 -5.27 10.90 -0.04
C MET A 138 -4.03 11.61 -0.56
N ILE A 139 -3.32 10.93 -1.46
CA ILE A 139 -2.18 11.49 -2.19
C ILE A 139 -2.43 11.30 -3.68
N ASN A 140 -2.65 12.39 -4.40
CA ASN A 140 -2.73 12.34 -5.86
C ASN A 140 -1.33 12.43 -6.46
N THR A 141 -0.89 11.34 -7.11
CA THR A 141 0.47 11.23 -7.66
C THR A 141 0.56 11.64 -9.13
N ASP A 142 -0.54 12.03 -9.75
CA ASP A 142 -0.57 12.57 -11.13
C ASP A 142 -0.26 14.06 -11.16
N LYS A 143 -0.56 14.76 -10.07
CA LYS A 143 -0.26 16.17 -9.95
C LYS A 143 1.25 16.37 -9.78
N PRO A 144 1.80 17.49 -10.27
CA PRO A 144 3.22 17.80 -10.15
C PRO A 144 3.62 18.26 -8.73
N SER A 145 2.92 17.77 -7.69
CA SER A 145 3.42 17.93 -6.34
C SER A 145 4.75 17.20 -6.22
N SER A 146 5.77 17.88 -5.73
CA SER A 146 7.07 17.26 -5.54
C SER A 146 6.94 16.06 -4.60
N LEU A 147 7.73 15.03 -4.81
CA LEU A 147 7.82 13.90 -3.88
C LEU A 147 8.05 14.39 -2.44
N GLU A 148 8.88 15.41 -2.30
CA GLU A 148 9.19 16.08 -1.03
C GLU A 148 7.94 16.65 -0.33
N SER A 149 7.07 17.33 -1.09
CA SER A 149 5.79 17.85 -0.56
C SER A 149 4.88 16.71 -0.06
N ASN A 150 4.78 15.63 -0.82
CA ASN A 150 3.99 14.46 -0.43
C ASN A 150 4.54 13.79 0.83
N ILE A 151 5.88 13.66 0.94
CA ILE A 151 6.55 13.12 2.12
C ILE A 151 6.23 13.98 3.35
N LYS A 152 6.45 15.31 3.24
CA LYS A 152 6.22 16.26 4.33
C LYS A 152 4.76 16.27 4.80
N ASN A 153 3.81 16.22 3.87
CA ASN A 153 2.40 16.24 4.19
C ASN A 153 1.92 14.91 4.83
N LEU A 154 2.39 13.78 4.32
CA LEU A 154 2.10 12.48 4.92
C LEU A 154 2.72 12.37 6.32
N TYR A 155 3.94 12.83 6.50
CA TYR A 155 4.59 12.87 7.80
C TYR A 155 3.79 13.70 8.81
N LYS A 156 3.34 14.90 8.44
CA LYS A 156 2.47 15.73 9.29
C LYS A 156 1.12 15.06 9.60
N PHE A 157 0.55 14.34 8.63
CA PHE A 157 -0.67 13.57 8.88
C PHE A 157 -0.43 12.48 9.93
N ILE A 158 0.67 11.73 9.81
CA ILE A 158 1.04 10.66 10.74
C ILE A 158 1.24 11.21 12.16
N LEU A 159 1.96 12.32 12.32
CA LEU A 159 2.18 12.92 13.64
C LEU A 159 0.91 13.35 14.38
N ARG A 160 -0.20 13.52 13.68
CA ARG A 160 -1.51 13.84 14.28
C ARG A 160 -2.26 12.59 14.77
N GLN A 161 -1.74 11.40 14.47
CA GLN A 161 -2.34 10.14 14.93
C GLN A 161 -1.75 9.67 16.27
N PHE A 162 -0.62 10.25 16.69
CA PHE A 162 -0.04 10.08 18.02
C PHE A 162 -0.67 11.05 19.03
#